data_fe7e77c30484881ee73ba8a21682322d
#
_entry.id   fe7e77c30484881ee73ba8a21682322d
#
_cell.length_a   1.000
_cell.length_b   1.000
_cell.length_c   1.000
_cell.angle_alpha   90.00
_cell.angle_beta   90.00
_cell.angle_gamma   90.00
#
_symmetry.space_group_name_H-M   'P 1'
#
loop_
_entity.id
_entity.type
_entity.pdbx_description
1 polymer ?
#
loop_
_entity_poly.entity_id
_entity_poly.type
_entity_poly.pdbx_seq_one_letter_code
_entity_poly.pdbx_strand_id
1 'polypeptide(L)'
;MQALTALASGSIDDEQIYIWGEIGAGKSHLLSAACQEASARGYRIAYIPGELANTTAALDGLEHCSLVCVDDLQRLDRAAEVDLFHCINRCRETNTKLLFAADRAPDELGLKLKDLETRLSWGLKFQLPLLADDALMGAFHDELEARSLAAGEEVVAYLMKRFPRRIDSLKQVVDELDAASLTEQRRITIPFVKQVLENSSTFLA
;
A
#
# COMPACT_ATOMS: atom_id res chain seq x y z
N MET A 1 4.91 -6.55 9.75
CA MET A 1 3.58 -6.34 10.37
C MET A 1 3.69 -5.78 11.80
N GLN A 2 4.30 -6.46 12.77
CA GLN A 2 4.34 -6.00 14.18
C GLN A 2 4.86 -4.56 14.35
N ALA A 3 5.94 -4.16 13.68
CA ALA A 3 6.50 -2.80 13.79
C ALA A 3 5.54 -1.73 13.27
N LEU A 4 4.84 -1.98 12.16
CA LEU A 4 3.86 -1.03 11.60
C LEU A 4 2.62 -0.91 12.46
N THR A 5 2.12 -2.03 12.99
CA THR A 5 1.01 -2.04 13.94
C THR A 5 1.40 -1.31 15.23
N ALA A 6 2.62 -1.52 15.70
CA ALA A 6 3.14 -0.87 16.91
C ALA A 6 3.35 0.65 16.68
N LEU A 7 3.79 1.10 15.49
CA LEU A 7 3.83 2.51 15.14
C LEU A 7 2.41 3.11 15.10
N ALA A 8 1.50 2.46 14.38
CA ALA A 8 0.12 2.91 14.26
C ALA A 8 -0.63 2.96 15.61
N SER A 9 -0.23 2.10 16.56
CA SER A 9 -0.79 2.08 17.92
C SER A 9 -0.08 2.99 18.92
N GLY A 10 0.98 3.68 18.50
CA GLY A 10 1.81 4.49 19.39
C GLY A 10 2.65 3.69 20.40
N SER A 11 2.82 2.38 20.17
CA SER A 11 3.54 1.47 21.07
C SER A 11 5.05 1.42 20.82
N ILE A 12 5.55 2.10 19.77
CA ILE A 12 6.96 2.24 19.44
C ILE A 12 7.40 3.68 19.70
N ASP A 13 8.57 3.85 20.30
CA ASP A 13 9.19 5.17 20.51
C ASP A 13 9.68 5.80 19.20
N ASP A 14 9.94 4.98 18.15
CA ASP A 14 10.31 5.49 16.85
C ASP A 14 9.19 6.33 16.25
N GLU A 15 9.57 7.50 15.76
CA GLU A 15 8.65 8.46 15.16
C GLU A 15 8.45 8.22 13.67
N GLN A 16 9.33 7.42 13.04
CA GLN A 16 9.35 7.23 11.60
C GLN A 16 9.69 5.81 11.20
N ILE A 17 8.95 5.28 10.24
CA ILE A 17 9.25 4.02 9.53
C ILE A 17 9.30 4.28 8.03
N TYR A 18 10.30 3.71 7.37
CA TYR A 18 10.44 3.69 5.92
C TYR A 18 10.42 2.25 5.41
N ILE A 19 9.50 1.95 4.49
CA ILE A 19 9.43 0.64 3.84
C ILE A 19 9.72 0.78 2.36
N TRP A 20 10.46 -0.19 1.80
CA TRP A 20 10.70 -0.21 0.36
C TRP A 20 10.70 -1.64 -0.19
N GLY A 21 10.56 -1.76 -1.49
CA GLY A 21 10.57 -3.03 -2.19
C GLY A 21 9.96 -2.91 -3.57
N GLU A 22 10.08 -3.96 -4.34
CA GLU A 22 9.55 -4.02 -5.70
C GLU A 22 8.05 -3.73 -5.78
N ILE A 23 7.59 -3.42 -6.98
CA ILE A 23 6.15 -3.28 -7.24
C ILE A 23 5.46 -4.62 -6.95
N GLY A 24 4.39 -4.59 -6.17
CA GLY A 24 3.68 -5.80 -5.74
C GLY A 24 4.17 -6.42 -4.43
N ALA A 25 5.19 -5.87 -3.76
CA ALA A 25 5.63 -6.32 -2.44
C ALA A 25 4.64 -6.01 -1.30
N GLY A 26 3.51 -5.36 -1.58
CA GLY A 26 2.47 -5.08 -0.60
C GLY A 26 2.66 -3.80 0.22
N LYS A 27 3.51 -2.86 -0.21
CA LYS A 27 3.77 -1.59 0.48
C LYS A 27 2.51 -0.80 0.78
N SER A 28 1.75 -0.43 -0.26
CA SER A 28 0.50 0.34 -0.13
C SER A 28 -0.55 -0.38 0.73
N HIS A 29 -0.59 -1.72 0.65
CA HIS A 29 -1.45 -2.53 1.50
C HIS A 29 -1.07 -2.39 2.98
N LEU A 30 0.21 -2.44 3.30
CA LEU A 30 0.71 -2.25 4.67
C LEU A 30 0.42 -0.84 5.20
N LEU A 31 0.59 0.20 4.37
CA LEU A 31 0.25 1.57 4.74
C LEU A 31 -1.26 1.70 5.02
N SER A 32 -2.09 1.14 4.14
CA SER A 32 -3.55 1.14 4.30
C SER A 32 -3.98 0.40 5.57
N ALA A 33 -3.38 -0.74 5.88
CA ALA A 33 -3.66 -1.49 7.10
C ALA A 33 -3.27 -0.71 8.36
N ALA A 34 -2.11 0.00 8.34
CA ALA A 34 -1.70 0.87 9.43
C ALA A 34 -2.68 2.04 9.63
N CYS A 35 -3.17 2.64 8.54
CA CYS A 35 -4.19 3.69 8.57
C CYS A 35 -5.51 3.17 9.16
N GLN A 36 -5.97 1.99 8.75
CA GLN A 36 -7.20 1.39 9.27
C GLN A 36 -7.10 1.10 10.77
N GLU A 37 -5.98 0.53 11.22
CA GLU A 37 -5.73 0.26 12.64
C GLU A 37 -5.70 1.55 13.47
N ALA A 38 -5.01 2.59 13.01
CA ALA A 38 -4.97 3.88 13.68
C ALA A 38 -6.36 4.55 13.71
N SER A 39 -7.11 4.48 12.60
CA SER A 39 -8.47 5.01 12.51
C SER A 39 -9.44 4.29 13.45
N ALA A 40 -9.35 2.96 13.56
CA ALA A 40 -10.17 2.17 14.48
C ALA A 40 -9.96 2.55 15.96
N ARG A 41 -8.79 3.10 16.29
CA ARG A 41 -8.45 3.65 17.62
C ARG A 41 -8.84 5.11 17.80
N GLY A 42 -9.46 5.74 16.79
CA GLY A 42 -9.90 7.14 16.84
C GLY A 42 -8.77 8.14 16.56
N TYR A 43 -7.61 7.71 16.03
CA TYR A 43 -6.54 8.62 15.66
C TYR A 43 -6.85 9.35 14.36
N ARG A 44 -6.42 10.62 14.27
CA ARG A 44 -6.46 11.37 13.03
C ARG A 44 -5.32 10.91 12.13
N ILE A 45 -5.65 10.47 10.93
CA ILE A 45 -4.70 9.95 9.96
C ILE A 45 -4.72 10.74 8.66
N ALA A 46 -3.60 10.73 7.94
CA ALA A 46 -3.51 11.16 6.55
C ALA A 46 -2.79 10.08 5.74
N TYR A 47 -3.34 9.76 4.56
CA TYR A 47 -2.70 8.91 3.56
C TYR A 47 -2.56 9.70 2.26
N ILE A 48 -1.31 9.89 1.84
CA ILE A 48 -0.96 10.74 0.69
C ILE A 48 -0.22 9.86 -0.33
N PRO A 49 -0.85 9.53 -1.48
CA PRO A 49 -0.15 8.97 -2.64
C PRO A 49 0.87 9.97 -3.19
N GLY A 50 2.03 9.51 -3.67
CA GLY A 50 3.09 10.39 -4.18
C GLY A 50 2.64 11.34 -5.30
N GLU A 51 1.72 10.89 -6.16
CA GLU A 51 1.13 11.76 -7.18
C GLU A 51 0.30 12.92 -6.58
N LEU A 52 -0.41 12.65 -5.48
CA LEU A 52 -1.17 13.69 -4.77
C LEU A 52 -0.24 14.66 -4.04
N ALA A 53 0.90 14.18 -3.53
CA ALA A 53 1.90 15.03 -2.89
C ALA A 53 2.46 16.12 -3.82
N ASN A 54 2.39 15.93 -5.14
CA ASN A 54 2.79 16.91 -6.16
C ASN A 54 1.76 18.04 -6.34
N THR A 55 0.63 18.00 -5.64
CA THR A 55 -0.36 19.07 -5.71
C THR A 55 -0.11 20.13 -4.63
N THR A 56 -0.38 21.37 -4.95
CA THR A 56 -0.17 22.51 -4.04
C THR A 56 -0.89 22.27 -2.71
N ALA A 57 -0.18 22.48 -1.61
CA ALA A 57 -0.68 22.36 -0.23
C ALA A 57 -1.12 20.94 0.20
N ALA A 58 -0.83 19.89 -0.57
CA ALA A 58 -1.21 18.51 -0.19
C ALA A 58 -0.54 18.04 1.12
N LEU A 59 0.60 18.63 1.47
CA LEU A 59 1.39 18.29 2.65
C LEU A 59 1.26 19.32 3.79
N ASP A 60 0.31 20.26 3.67
CA ASP A 60 0.08 21.28 4.69
C ASP A 60 -0.86 20.78 5.79
N GLY A 61 -0.58 21.18 7.04
CA GLY A 61 -1.41 20.86 8.21
C GLY A 61 -1.36 19.40 8.66
N LEU A 62 -0.50 18.57 8.05
CA LEU A 62 -0.37 17.14 8.39
C LEU A 62 0.23 16.94 9.79
N GLU A 63 0.94 17.91 10.32
CA GLU A 63 1.43 17.94 11.71
C GLU A 63 0.34 17.88 12.77
N HIS A 64 -0.93 18.07 12.39
CA HIS A 64 -2.09 17.90 13.26
C HIS A 64 -2.68 16.48 13.25
N CYS A 65 -2.10 15.59 12.46
CA CYS A 65 -2.46 14.17 12.45
C CYS A 65 -1.67 13.40 13.50
N SER A 66 -2.19 12.24 13.89
CA SER A 66 -1.45 11.29 14.74
C SER A 66 -0.54 10.40 13.92
N LEU A 67 -0.95 10.09 12.68
CA LEU A 67 -0.20 9.30 11.71
C LEU A 67 -0.32 9.91 10.32
N VAL A 68 0.82 10.06 9.65
CA VAL A 68 0.92 10.46 8.24
C VAL A 68 1.62 9.36 7.47
N CYS A 69 0.96 8.86 6.44
CA CYS A 69 1.49 7.89 5.49
C CYS A 69 1.71 8.57 4.14
N VAL A 70 2.93 8.49 3.60
CA VAL A 70 3.22 8.96 2.23
C VAL A 70 3.72 7.77 1.41
N ASP A 71 2.96 7.43 0.38
CA ASP A 71 3.25 6.29 -0.49
C ASP A 71 3.91 6.73 -1.79
N ASP A 72 4.55 5.79 -2.48
CA ASP A 72 5.15 6.00 -3.81
C ASP A 72 6.08 7.23 -3.89
N LEU A 73 7.00 7.38 -2.93
CA LEU A 73 7.94 8.51 -2.87
C LEU A 73 8.78 8.70 -4.13
N GLN A 74 8.99 7.65 -4.94
CA GLN A 74 9.66 7.72 -6.24
C GLN A 74 8.91 8.57 -7.27
N ARG A 75 7.66 8.97 -6.99
CA ARG A 75 6.82 9.80 -7.87
C ARG A 75 6.81 11.28 -7.52
N LEU A 76 7.55 11.67 -6.46
CA LEU A 76 7.65 13.07 -6.05
C LEU A 76 8.38 13.89 -7.10
N ASP A 77 7.84 15.03 -7.44
CA ASP A 77 8.54 16.06 -8.17
C ASP A 77 9.41 16.92 -7.23
N ARG A 78 10.19 17.83 -7.80
CA ARG A 78 11.12 18.65 -7.01
C ARG A 78 10.41 19.56 -6.00
N ALA A 79 9.24 20.08 -6.31
CA ALA A 79 8.49 20.94 -5.40
C ALA A 79 7.98 20.12 -4.20
N ALA A 80 7.39 18.96 -4.47
CA ALA A 80 6.92 18.04 -3.44
C ALA A 80 8.06 17.49 -2.57
N GLU A 81 9.29 17.31 -3.08
CA GLU A 81 10.45 16.96 -2.25
C GLU A 81 10.70 18.03 -1.17
N VAL A 82 10.63 19.31 -1.54
CA VAL A 82 10.82 20.44 -0.60
C VAL A 82 9.68 20.51 0.40
N ASP A 83 8.45 20.38 -0.08
CA ASP A 83 7.26 20.43 0.77
C ASP A 83 7.25 19.25 1.77
N LEU A 84 7.64 18.05 1.33
CA LEU A 84 7.76 16.88 2.20
C LEU A 84 8.86 17.05 3.24
N PHE A 85 10.01 17.64 2.88
CA PHE A 85 11.07 17.96 3.83
C PHE A 85 10.55 18.86 4.95
N HIS A 86 9.83 19.92 4.61
CA HIS A 86 9.22 20.81 5.59
C HIS A 86 8.12 20.13 6.41
N CYS A 87 7.30 19.30 5.78
CA CYS A 87 6.27 18.50 6.45
C CYS A 87 6.88 17.57 7.51
N ILE A 88 7.95 16.83 7.18
CA ILE A 88 8.65 15.95 8.13
C ILE A 88 9.13 16.75 9.34
N ASN A 89 9.72 17.94 9.13
CA ASN A 89 10.20 18.77 10.23
C ASN A 89 9.05 19.19 11.16
N ARG A 90 7.93 19.68 10.60
CA ARG A 90 6.74 20.07 11.41
C ARG A 90 6.15 18.87 12.16
N CYS A 91 6.03 17.72 11.48
CA CYS A 91 5.51 16.49 12.10
C CYS A 91 6.35 16.03 13.30
N ARG A 92 7.66 16.20 13.22
CA ARG A 92 8.56 15.86 14.34
C ARG A 92 8.41 16.79 15.55
N GLU A 93 8.17 18.08 15.32
CA GLU A 93 7.90 19.03 16.41
C GLU A 93 6.61 18.69 17.19
N THR A 94 5.69 17.99 16.55
CA THR A 94 4.39 17.59 17.13
C THR A 94 4.31 16.11 17.52
N ASN A 95 5.40 15.36 17.38
CA ASN A 95 5.45 13.90 17.59
C ASN A 95 4.45 13.13 16.70
N THR A 96 4.09 13.66 15.54
CA THR A 96 3.29 12.97 14.53
C THR A 96 4.07 11.79 13.97
N LYS A 97 3.49 10.61 13.99
CA LYS A 97 4.13 9.40 13.45
C LYS A 97 4.13 9.44 11.92
N LEU A 98 5.26 9.02 11.33
CA LEU A 98 5.48 9.05 9.89
C LEU A 98 5.72 7.65 9.34
N LEU A 99 5.04 7.30 8.27
CA LEU A 99 5.21 6.04 7.55
C LEU A 99 5.39 6.32 6.06
N PHE A 100 6.54 5.93 5.53
CA PHE A 100 6.91 6.16 4.14
C PHE A 100 7.02 4.85 3.37
N ALA A 101 6.62 4.89 2.09
CA ALA A 101 6.83 3.77 1.18
C ALA A 101 7.40 4.22 -0.17
N ALA A 102 8.32 3.40 -0.72
CA ALA A 102 8.93 3.63 -2.02
C ALA A 102 9.31 2.32 -2.72
N ASP A 103 9.76 2.41 -3.98
CA ASP A 103 10.24 1.27 -4.74
C ASP A 103 11.68 0.84 -4.37
N ARG A 104 12.44 1.71 -3.70
CA ARG A 104 13.85 1.49 -3.31
C ARG A 104 14.24 2.23 -2.03
N ALA A 105 15.45 1.99 -1.55
CA ALA A 105 15.99 2.63 -0.35
C ALA A 105 16.13 4.16 -0.53
N PRO A 106 16.15 4.96 0.57
CA PRO A 106 16.18 6.42 0.47
C PRO A 106 17.35 6.97 -0.35
N ASP A 107 18.52 6.38 -0.21
CA ASP A 107 19.77 6.73 -0.93
C ASP A 107 19.76 6.35 -2.41
N GLU A 108 18.88 5.43 -2.80
CA GLU A 108 18.70 4.97 -4.19
C GLU A 108 17.53 5.67 -4.91
N LEU A 109 16.70 6.46 -4.22
CA LEU A 109 15.54 7.15 -4.80
C LEU A 109 15.92 8.19 -5.87
N GLY A 110 17.17 8.67 -5.86
CA GLY A 110 17.62 9.71 -6.78
C GLY A 110 16.99 11.08 -6.53
N LEU A 111 16.62 11.36 -5.27
CA LEU A 111 16.06 12.64 -4.85
C LEU A 111 17.01 13.80 -5.18
N LYS A 112 16.44 14.93 -5.58
CA LYS A 112 17.20 16.16 -5.86
C LYS A 112 17.58 16.88 -4.57
N LEU A 113 16.75 16.78 -3.53
CA LEU A 113 16.97 17.38 -2.22
C LEU A 113 17.67 16.36 -1.29
N LYS A 114 18.99 16.51 -1.13
CA LYS A 114 19.79 15.61 -0.28
C LYS A 114 19.41 15.66 1.20
N ASP A 115 18.89 16.78 1.66
CA ASP A 115 18.40 16.91 3.03
C ASP A 115 17.15 16.02 3.25
N LEU A 116 16.27 15.88 2.25
CA LEU A 116 15.14 14.96 2.32
C LEU A 116 15.62 13.49 2.39
N GLU A 117 16.59 13.10 1.58
CA GLU A 117 17.20 11.76 1.63
C GLU A 117 17.71 11.43 3.04
N THR A 118 18.39 12.40 3.65
CA THR A 118 18.87 12.27 5.04
C THR A 118 17.70 12.10 6.02
N ARG A 119 16.63 12.90 5.88
CA ARG A 119 15.43 12.79 6.73
C ARG A 119 14.72 11.45 6.57
N LEU A 120 14.54 10.98 5.34
CA LEU A 120 13.92 9.67 5.06
C LEU A 120 14.76 8.50 5.58
N SER A 121 16.06 8.69 5.74
CA SER A 121 16.97 7.68 6.29
C SER A 121 16.89 7.55 7.82
N TRP A 122 16.17 8.43 8.50
CA TRP A 122 15.97 8.35 9.94
C TRP A 122 14.93 7.29 10.31
N GLY A 123 14.99 6.82 11.56
CA GLY A 123 14.07 5.81 12.07
C GLY A 123 14.31 4.41 11.51
N LEU A 124 13.28 3.57 11.62
CA LEU A 124 13.36 2.18 11.19
C LEU A 124 13.17 2.04 9.69
N LYS A 125 13.97 1.17 9.08
CA LYS A 125 13.91 0.89 7.63
C LYS A 125 13.72 -0.59 7.39
N PHE A 126 12.76 -0.95 6.52
CA PHE A 126 12.46 -2.33 6.18
C PHE A 126 12.36 -2.52 4.66
N GLN A 127 13.13 -3.46 4.16
CA GLN A 127 12.94 -3.95 2.81
C GLN A 127 11.84 -5.02 2.80
N LEU A 128 10.86 -4.86 1.94
CA LEU A 128 9.83 -5.86 1.71
C LEU A 128 10.21 -6.74 0.53
N PRO A 129 10.45 -8.02 0.75
CA PRO A 129 10.61 -8.96 -0.35
C PRO A 129 9.28 -9.15 -1.08
N LEU A 130 9.33 -9.57 -2.34
CA LEU A 130 8.14 -10.11 -2.98
C LEU A 130 7.62 -11.30 -2.18
N LEU A 131 6.31 -11.42 -2.07
CA LEU A 131 5.71 -12.58 -1.43
C LEU A 131 6.08 -13.85 -2.18
N ALA A 132 6.51 -14.87 -1.44
CA ALA A 132 6.64 -16.21 -1.99
C ALA A 132 5.25 -16.71 -2.47
N ASP A 133 5.24 -17.64 -3.42
CA ASP A 133 4.00 -18.14 -4.03
C ASP A 133 2.99 -18.64 -2.98
N ASP A 134 3.46 -19.35 -1.96
CA ASP A 134 2.59 -19.87 -0.88
C ASP A 134 1.94 -18.72 -0.05
N ALA A 135 2.73 -17.69 0.26
CA ALA A 135 2.23 -16.52 0.99
C ALA A 135 1.27 -15.69 0.14
N LEU A 136 1.52 -15.60 -1.17
CA LEU A 136 0.64 -14.93 -2.11
C LEU A 136 -0.68 -15.70 -2.28
N MET A 137 -0.63 -17.03 -2.36
CA MET A 137 -1.82 -17.89 -2.36
C MET A 137 -2.64 -17.73 -1.09
N GLY A 138 -1.99 -17.70 0.08
CA GLY A 138 -2.66 -17.46 1.36
C GLY A 138 -3.37 -16.10 1.37
N ALA A 139 -2.68 -15.02 1.00
CA ALA A 139 -3.28 -13.69 0.92
C ALA A 139 -4.45 -13.62 -0.07
N PHE A 140 -4.40 -14.39 -1.15
CA PHE A 140 -5.50 -14.48 -2.12
C PHE A 140 -6.71 -15.22 -1.56
N HIS A 141 -6.48 -16.31 -0.83
CA HIS A 141 -7.56 -17.02 -0.12
C HIS A 141 -8.23 -16.13 0.92
N ASP A 142 -7.44 -15.43 1.74
CA ASP A 142 -7.96 -14.49 2.74
C ASP A 142 -8.83 -13.39 2.10
N GLU A 143 -8.43 -12.89 0.92
CA GLU A 143 -9.17 -11.87 0.18
C GLU A 143 -10.51 -12.41 -0.38
N LEU A 144 -10.53 -13.66 -0.86
CA LEU A 144 -11.76 -14.33 -1.31
C LEU A 144 -12.72 -14.58 -0.12
N GLU A 145 -12.20 -15.07 0.99
CA GLU A 145 -12.98 -15.32 2.20
C GLU A 145 -13.59 -14.04 2.78
N ALA A 146 -12.83 -12.95 2.82
CA ALA A 146 -13.29 -11.64 3.31
C ALA A 146 -14.52 -11.13 2.54
N ARG A 147 -14.68 -11.53 1.25
CA ARG A 147 -15.82 -11.21 0.41
C ARG A 147 -16.86 -12.32 0.33
N SER A 148 -16.69 -13.39 1.12
CA SER A 148 -17.56 -14.59 1.07
C SER A 148 -17.63 -15.23 -0.32
N LEU A 149 -16.55 -15.12 -1.09
CA LEU A 149 -16.44 -15.69 -2.43
C LEU A 149 -15.92 -17.12 -2.36
N ALA A 150 -16.76 -18.10 -2.64
CA ALA A 150 -16.36 -19.50 -2.72
C ALA A 150 -15.71 -19.79 -4.07
N ALA A 151 -14.38 -19.85 -4.11
CA ALA A 151 -13.60 -20.30 -5.26
C ALA A 151 -12.87 -21.61 -4.93
N GLY A 152 -12.97 -22.60 -5.81
CA GLY A 152 -12.22 -23.86 -5.66
C GLY A 152 -10.72 -23.66 -5.88
N GLU A 153 -9.90 -24.59 -5.35
CA GLU A 153 -8.43 -24.55 -5.51
C GLU A 153 -7.98 -24.47 -6.97
N GLU A 154 -8.75 -25.11 -7.88
CA GLU A 154 -8.48 -25.05 -9.32
C GLU A 154 -8.65 -23.65 -9.92
N VAL A 155 -9.57 -22.83 -9.39
CA VAL A 155 -9.77 -21.43 -9.80
C VAL A 155 -8.60 -20.59 -9.31
N VAL A 156 -8.21 -20.75 -8.06
CA VAL A 156 -7.04 -20.07 -7.48
C VAL A 156 -5.78 -20.39 -8.27
N ALA A 157 -5.52 -21.67 -8.53
CA ALA A 157 -4.37 -22.11 -9.32
C ALA A 157 -4.39 -21.58 -10.77
N TYR A 158 -5.58 -21.48 -11.37
CA TYR A 158 -5.75 -20.88 -12.70
C TYR A 158 -5.39 -19.39 -12.72
N LEU A 159 -5.87 -18.62 -11.74
CA LEU A 159 -5.61 -17.21 -11.60
C LEU A 159 -4.13 -16.93 -11.34
N MET A 160 -3.51 -17.68 -10.44
CA MET A 160 -2.09 -17.56 -10.11
C MET A 160 -1.15 -17.83 -11.31
N LYS A 161 -1.57 -18.65 -12.28
CA LYS A 161 -0.81 -18.91 -13.52
C LYS A 161 -0.97 -17.81 -14.57
N ARG A 162 -2.09 -17.09 -14.55
CA ARG A 162 -2.47 -16.16 -15.62
C ARG A 162 -2.15 -14.70 -15.29
N PHE A 163 -2.16 -14.36 -14.01
CA PHE A 163 -1.93 -12.98 -13.56
C PHE A 163 -0.53 -12.76 -13.02
N PRO A 164 -0.03 -11.51 -13.10
CA PRO A 164 1.20 -11.15 -12.42
C PRO A 164 1.11 -11.52 -10.93
N ARG A 165 2.18 -12.09 -10.39
CA ARG A 165 2.30 -12.52 -9.00
C ARG A 165 2.40 -11.32 -8.05
N ARG A 166 1.34 -10.52 -8.00
CA ARG A 166 1.24 -9.28 -7.23
C ARG A 166 -0.10 -9.21 -6.53
N ILE A 167 -0.08 -8.85 -5.26
CA ILE A 167 -1.31 -8.69 -4.45
C ILE A 167 -2.29 -7.73 -5.12
N ASP A 168 -1.82 -6.60 -5.64
CA ASP A 168 -2.69 -5.59 -6.25
C ASP A 168 -3.44 -6.13 -7.47
N SER A 169 -2.76 -6.90 -8.33
CA SER A 169 -3.38 -7.54 -9.49
C SER A 169 -4.42 -8.58 -9.08
N LEU A 170 -4.13 -9.34 -8.02
CA LEU A 170 -5.06 -10.34 -7.49
C LEU A 170 -6.28 -9.68 -6.84
N LYS A 171 -6.11 -8.57 -6.12
CA LYS A 171 -7.23 -7.80 -5.55
C LYS A 171 -8.16 -7.27 -6.64
N GLN A 172 -7.61 -6.67 -7.71
CA GLN A 172 -8.41 -6.20 -8.83
C GLN A 172 -9.25 -7.32 -9.44
N VAL A 173 -8.64 -8.50 -9.62
CA VAL A 173 -9.39 -9.68 -10.12
C VAL A 173 -10.51 -10.08 -9.16
N VAL A 174 -10.25 -10.08 -7.84
CA VAL A 174 -11.26 -10.42 -6.84
C VAL A 174 -12.40 -9.39 -6.86
N ASP A 175 -12.10 -8.10 -6.97
CA ASP A 175 -13.11 -7.03 -7.04
C ASP A 175 -14.02 -7.19 -8.25
N GLU A 176 -13.45 -7.54 -9.42
CA GLU A 176 -14.25 -7.80 -10.65
C GLU A 176 -15.08 -9.08 -10.55
N LEU A 177 -14.52 -10.15 -9.97
CA LEU A 177 -15.24 -11.39 -9.74
C LEU A 177 -16.38 -11.22 -8.74
N ASP A 178 -16.18 -10.42 -7.70
CA ASP A 178 -17.23 -10.11 -6.72
C ASP A 178 -18.39 -9.35 -7.37
N ALA A 179 -18.09 -8.27 -8.09
CA ALA A 179 -19.09 -7.49 -8.79
C ALA A 179 -19.89 -8.35 -9.81
N ALA A 180 -19.20 -9.19 -10.58
CA ALA A 180 -19.83 -10.07 -11.55
C ALA A 180 -20.64 -11.20 -10.90
N SER A 181 -20.11 -11.82 -9.84
CA SER A 181 -20.78 -12.90 -9.10
C SER A 181 -22.07 -12.42 -8.45
N LEU A 182 -22.08 -11.22 -7.87
CA LEU A 182 -23.26 -10.58 -7.30
C LEU A 182 -24.32 -10.30 -8.38
N THR A 183 -23.89 -9.80 -9.54
CA THR A 183 -24.78 -9.45 -10.65
C THR A 183 -25.45 -10.70 -11.28
N GLU A 184 -24.67 -11.76 -11.51
CA GLU A 184 -25.12 -12.96 -12.19
C GLU A 184 -25.62 -14.05 -11.23
N GLN A 185 -25.43 -13.88 -9.91
CA GLN A 185 -25.76 -14.88 -8.86
C GLN A 185 -25.13 -16.26 -9.14
N ARG A 186 -23.87 -16.27 -9.62
CA ARG A 186 -23.18 -17.49 -10.06
C ARG A 186 -21.97 -17.76 -9.16
N ARG A 187 -21.66 -19.05 -9.00
CA ARG A 187 -20.43 -19.50 -8.35
C ARG A 187 -19.22 -19.21 -9.22
N ILE A 188 -18.09 -18.92 -8.57
CA ILE A 188 -16.82 -18.67 -9.24
C ILE A 188 -16.25 -20.00 -9.73
N THR A 189 -16.25 -20.16 -11.04
CA THR A 189 -15.70 -21.32 -11.76
C THR A 189 -14.72 -20.82 -12.83
N ILE A 190 -13.82 -21.69 -13.32
CA ILE A 190 -12.88 -21.30 -14.39
C ILE A 190 -13.59 -20.72 -15.63
N PRO A 191 -14.69 -21.30 -16.14
CA PRO A 191 -15.45 -20.69 -17.25
C PRO A 191 -15.99 -19.30 -16.93
N PHE A 192 -16.52 -19.10 -15.71
CA PHE A 192 -17.00 -17.80 -15.26
C PHE A 192 -15.88 -16.77 -15.17
N VAL A 193 -14.75 -17.14 -14.57
CA VAL A 193 -13.53 -16.28 -14.52
C VAL A 193 -13.12 -15.86 -15.92
N LYS A 194 -13.05 -16.77 -16.89
CA LYS A 194 -12.70 -16.44 -18.28
C LYS A 194 -13.66 -15.42 -18.89
N GLN A 195 -14.95 -15.62 -18.71
CA GLN A 195 -16.00 -14.72 -19.21
C GLN A 195 -15.83 -13.30 -18.62
N VAL A 196 -15.61 -13.19 -17.30
CA VAL A 196 -15.43 -11.90 -16.63
C VAL A 196 -14.17 -11.20 -17.15
N LEU A 197 -13.06 -11.92 -17.27
CA LEU A 197 -11.79 -11.36 -17.72
C LEU A 197 -11.78 -10.95 -19.19
N GLU A 198 -12.51 -11.67 -20.06
CA GLU A 198 -12.66 -11.31 -21.47
C GLU A 198 -13.51 -10.03 -21.65
N ASN A 199 -14.44 -9.77 -20.74
CA ASN A 199 -15.27 -8.57 -20.74
C ASN A 199 -14.62 -7.37 -20.04
N SER A 200 -13.53 -7.60 -19.32
CA SER A 200 -12.80 -6.55 -18.60
C SER A 200 -11.72 -5.92 -19.50
N SER A 201 -11.83 -4.61 -19.71
CA SER A 201 -10.81 -3.84 -20.44
C SER A 201 -9.49 -3.67 -19.66
N THR A 202 -9.48 -4.04 -18.38
CA THR A 202 -8.34 -3.79 -17.47
C THR A 202 -7.19 -4.79 -17.67
N PHE A 203 -7.45 -5.99 -18.24
CA PHE A 203 -6.46 -7.07 -18.38
C PHE A 203 -6.03 -7.34 -19.82
N LEU A 204 -6.46 -6.51 -20.78
CA LEU A 204 -6.13 -6.65 -22.21
C LEU A 204 -4.88 -5.85 -22.64
N ALA A 205 -4.09 -5.32 -21.69
CA ALA A 205 -2.86 -4.58 -21.96
C ALA A 205 -1.60 -5.37 -21.59
#